data_d6f8e5a51e453658ecf6aebaef755e52
#
_entry.id   d6f8e5a51e453658ecf6aebaef755e52
#
_cell.length_a   1.000
_cell.length_b   1.000
_cell.length_c   1.000
_cell.angle_alpha   90.00
_cell.angle_beta   90.00
_cell.angle_gamma   90.00
#
_symmetry.space_group_name_H-M   'P 1'
#
loop_
_entity.id
_entity.type
_entity.pdbx_description
1 polymer ?
#
loop_
_entity_poly.entity_id
_entity_poly.type
_entity_poly.pdbx_seq_one_letter_code
_entity_poly.pdbx_strand_id
1 'polypeptide(L)'
;RNLRSIAEERVGRKCGGLRVLNSYWVNEDSVYKYFEVILVDPAHTAIRNDARINWICNPVHKHRELRGLTAAGKKYRGLQGKGHLYTKARPSRRATWKRNQRVSLRRYR
;
A
#
# COMPACT_ATOMS: atom_id res chain seq x y z
N ARG A 1 3.73 2.60 10.20
CA ARG A 1 2.58 3.02 9.37
C ARG A 1 2.34 4.52 9.51
N ASN A 2 1.82 5.16 8.47
CA ASN A 2 1.38 6.54 8.54
C ASN A 2 -0.13 6.63 8.89
N LEU A 3 -0.57 7.81 9.29
CA LEU A 3 -1.96 8.01 9.70
C LEU A 3 -2.95 7.80 8.56
N ARG A 4 -2.55 8.11 7.34
CA ARG A 4 -3.34 7.87 6.14
C ARG A 4 -3.62 6.37 5.92
N SER A 5 -2.62 5.52 6.12
CA SER A 5 -2.81 4.07 6.01
C SER A 5 -3.69 3.49 7.12
N ILE A 6 -3.66 4.10 8.31
CA ILE A 6 -4.56 3.73 9.40
C ILE A 6 -6.01 4.06 9.05
N ALA A 7 -6.26 5.23 8.44
CA ALA A 7 -7.59 5.60 7.97
C ALA A 7 -8.11 4.61 6.90
N GLU A 8 -7.28 4.26 5.93
CA GLU A 8 -7.61 3.26 4.91
C GLU A 8 -7.94 1.90 5.54
N GLU A 9 -7.14 1.45 6.50
CA GLU A 9 -7.37 0.19 7.21
C GLU A 9 -8.72 0.14 7.91
N ARG A 10 -9.05 1.19 8.65
CA ARG A 10 -10.32 1.27 9.38
C ARG A 10 -11.52 1.22 8.44
N VAL A 11 -11.47 1.98 7.35
CA VAL A 11 -12.53 1.98 6.33
C VAL A 11 -12.62 0.63 5.63
N GLY A 12 -11.49 0.04 5.26
CA GLY A 12 -11.43 -1.27 4.61
C GLY A 12 -11.98 -2.40 5.47
N ARG A 13 -11.79 -2.35 6.78
CA ARG A 13 -12.37 -3.32 7.71
C ARG A 13 -13.88 -3.14 7.85
N LYS A 14 -14.37 -1.91 7.90
CA LYS A 14 -15.78 -1.61 8.01
C LYS A 14 -16.54 -1.94 6.74
N CYS A 15 -15.95 -1.70 5.59
CA CYS A 15 -16.53 -1.93 4.27
C CYS A 15 -15.83 -3.12 3.58
N GLY A 16 -15.85 -4.29 4.22
CA GLY A 16 -15.08 -5.46 3.77
C GLY A 16 -15.44 -6.00 2.39
N GLY A 17 -16.64 -5.72 1.89
CA GLY A 17 -17.07 -6.09 0.54
C GLY A 17 -16.53 -5.19 -0.57
N LEU A 18 -15.95 -4.06 -0.22
CA LEU A 18 -15.40 -3.10 -1.17
C LEU A 18 -13.86 -3.18 -1.22
N ARG A 19 -13.29 -2.74 -2.32
CA ARG A 19 -11.84 -2.63 -2.47
C ARG A 19 -11.38 -1.19 -2.24
N VAL A 20 -10.41 -0.99 -1.37
CA VAL A 20 -9.78 0.33 -1.20
C VAL A 20 -8.89 0.61 -2.40
N LEU A 21 -9.19 1.66 -3.13
CA LEU A 21 -8.40 2.11 -4.28
C LEU A 21 -7.26 3.00 -3.81
N ASN A 22 -7.59 4.10 -3.15
CA ASN A 22 -6.63 5.09 -2.67
C ASN A 22 -7.31 6.02 -1.65
N SER A 23 -6.56 7.01 -1.15
CA SER A 23 -7.06 8.03 -0.24
C SER A 23 -6.30 9.34 -0.44
N TYR A 24 -6.80 10.42 0.13
CA TYR A 24 -6.13 11.72 0.15
C TYR A 24 -6.48 12.51 1.41
N TRP A 25 -5.61 13.44 1.75
CA TRP A 25 -5.80 14.35 2.88
C TRP A 25 -6.89 15.38 2.55
N VAL A 26 -7.74 15.66 3.51
CA VAL A 26 -8.82 16.65 3.39
C VAL A 26 -8.59 17.81 4.34
N ASN A 27 -8.39 17.52 5.62
CA ASN A 27 -8.23 18.53 6.64
C ASN A 27 -7.55 17.95 7.88
N GLU A 28 -7.13 18.82 8.78
CA GLU A 28 -6.61 18.44 10.09
C GLU A 28 -6.84 19.54 11.12
N ASP A 29 -6.96 19.14 12.36
CA ASP A 29 -6.97 20.02 13.51
C ASP A 29 -5.93 19.56 14.54
N SER A 30 -5.92 20.15 15.74
CA SER A 30 -4.96 19.80 16.77
C SER A 30 -5.10 18.36 17.30
N VAL A 31 -6.23 17.71 17.07
CA VAL A 31 -6.57 16.38 17.61
C VAL A 31 -6.69 15.35 16.49
N TYR A 32 -7.31 15.70 15.37
CA TYR A 32 -7.67 14.79 14.31
C TYR A 32 -7.08 15.17 12.95
N LYS A 33 -6.78 14.16 12.15
CA LYS A 33 -6.54 14.27 10.70
C LYS A 33 -7.66 13.59 9.95
N TYR A 34 -8.11 14.22 8.87
CA TYR A 34 -9.24 13.75 8.07
C TYR A 34 -8.74 13.35 6.68
N PHE A 35 -9.09 12.14 6.30
CA PHE A 35 -8.74 11.58 4.98
C PHE A 35 -10.00 11.09 4.30
N GLU A 36 -10.11 11.34 3.01
CA GLU A 36 -11.13 10.73 2.18
C GLU A 36 -10.57 9.46 1.54
N VAL A 37 -11.29 8.35 1.72
CA VAL A 37 -10.89 7.04 1.20
C VAL A 37 -11.84 6.65 0.08
N ILE A 38 -11.26 6.30 -1.07
CA ILE A 38 -12.00 5.91 -2.26
C ILE A 38 -12.07 4.39 -2.30
N LEU A 39 -13.30 3.87 -2.31
CA LEU A 39 -13.58 2.44 -2.41
C LEU A 39 -14.30 2.12 -3.72
N VAL A 40 -14.10 0.90 -4.18
CA VAL A 40 -14.65 0.40 -5.43
C VAL A 40 -15.38 -0.91 -5.15
N ASP A 41 -16.57 -1.08 -5.73
CA ASP A 41 -17.32 -2.32 -5.66
C ASP A 41 -16.83 -3.29 -6.74
N PRO A 42 -16.15 -4.39 -6.36
CA PRO A 42 -15.61 -5.33 -7.33
C PRO A 42 -16.69 -6.20 -8.01
N ALA A 43 -17.90 -6.19 -7.52
CA ALA A 43 -19.02 -6.94 -8.12
C ALA A 43 -19.80 -6.11 -9.15
N HIS A 44 -19.61 -4.80 -9.18
CA HIS A 44 -20.34 -3.92 -10.09
C HIS A 44 -19.89 -4.13 -11.55
N THR A 45 -20.86 -4.23 -12.46
CA THR A 45 -20.59 -4.48 -13.87
C THR A 45 -19.75 -3.40 -14.55
N ALA A 46 -20.00 -2.13 -14.19
CA ALA A 46 -19.23 -1.00 -14.73
C ALA A 46 -17.74 -1.10 -14.37
N ILE A 47 -17.41 -1.58 -13.17
CA ILE A 47 -16.04 -1.79 -12.73
C ILE A 47 -15.42 -3.01 -13.42
N ARG A 48 -16.14 -4.10 -13.53
CA ARG A 48 -15.67 -5.34 -14.14
C ARG A 48 -15.42 -5.21 -15.64
N ASN A 49 -16.16 -4.35 -16.30
CA ASN A 49 -16.08 -4.17 -17.77
C ASN A 49 -15.13 -3.01 -18.16
N ASP A 50 -14.66 -2.21 -17.22
CA ASP A 50 -13.72 -1.14 -17.50
C ASP A 50 -12.28 -1.67 -17.47
N ALA A 51 -11.63 -1.70 -18.62
CA ALA A 51 -10.26 -2.19 -18.76
C ALA A 51 -9.22 -1.41 -17.93
N ARG A 52 -9.53 -0.18 -17.53
CA ARG A 52 -8.61 0.65 -16.73
C ARG A 52 -8.64 0.33 -15.24
N ILE A 53 -9.74 -0.25 -14.73
CA ILE A 53 -9.93 -0.49 -13.30
C ILE A 53 -10.30 -1.92 -12.94
N ASN A 54 -10.62 -2.78 -13.92
CA ASN A 54 -11.07 -4.14 -13.66
C ASN A 54 -10.00 -5.01 -12.95
N TRP A 55 -8.74 -4.61 -12.96
CA TRP A 55 -7.67 -5.29 -12.22
C TRP A 55 -7.97 -5.40 -10.72
N ILE A 56 -8.73 -4.42 -10.16
CA ILE A 56 -9.04 -4.40 -8.74
C ILE A 56 -10.01 -5.52 -8.33
N CYS A 57 -10.75 -6.08 -9.29
CA CYS A 57 -11.67 -7.19 -9.06
C CYS A 57 -10.97 -8.54 -8.80
N ASN A 58 -9.70 -8.64 -9.16
CA ASN A 58 -8.95 -9.89 -8.98
C ASN A 58 -8.77 -10.22 -7.49
N PRO A 59 -8.87 -11.52 -7.12
CA PRO A 59 -8.73 -11.93 -5.71
C PRO A 59 -7.42 -11.52 -5.06
N VAL A 60 -6.36 -11.37 -5.84
CA VAL A 60 -5.05 -10.95 -5.35
C VAL A 60 -5.04 -9.51 -4.80
N HIS A 61 -6.07 -8.73 -5.09
CA HIS A 61 -6.21 -7.36 -4.61
C HIS A 61 -7.17 -7.20 -3.42
N LYS A 62 -7.55 -8.32 -2.78
CA LYS A 62 -8.32 -8.26 -1.53
C LYS A 62 -7.49 -7.60 -0.43
N HIS A 63 -8.10 -6.62 0.26
CA HIS A 63 -7.49 -5.91 1.38
C HIS A 63 -6.07 -5.38 1.10
N ARG A 64 -5.94 -4.65 0.00
CA ARG A 64 -4.68 -3.99 -0.38
C ARG A 64 -4.16 -3.06 0.71
N GLU A 65 -5.05 -2.36 1.40
CA GLU A 65 -4.75 -1.43 2.48
C GLU A 65 -4.08 -2.09 3.68
N LEU A 66 -4.40 -3.35 3.96
CA LEU A 66 -3.81 -4.11 5.06
C LEU A 66 -2.42 -4.66 4.72
N ARG A 67 -2.11 -4.79 3.44
CA ARG A 67 -0.86 -5.38 2.95
C ARG A 67 0.16 -4.36 2.46
N GLY A 68 -0.10 -3.08 2.69
CA GLY A 68 0.79 -2.00 2.26
C GLY A 68 0.89 -1.82 0.75
N LEU A 69 -0.15 -2.18 0.00
CA LEU A 69 -0.16 -2.11 -1.47
C LEU A 69 -0.79 -0.83 -2.02
N THR A 70 -1.39 -0.01 -1.17
CA THR A 70 -1.87 1.32 -1.56
C THR A 70 -0.70 2.31 -1.59
N ALA A 71 -0.93 3.50 -2.16
CA ALA A 71 0.09 4.55 -2.19
C ALA A 71 0.58 4.92 -0.78
N ALA A 72 -0.33 4.98 0.21
CA ALA A 72 0.03 5.22 1.60
C ALA A 72 0.92 4.12 2.17
N GLY A 73 0.61 2.86 1.86
CA GLY A 73 1.42 1.71 2.27
C GLY A 73 2.79 1.70 1.62
N LYS A 74 2.87 1.97 0.35
CA LYS A 74 4.15 2.04 -0.38
C LYS A 74 5.04 3.15 0.17
N LYS A 75 4.45 4.25 0.64
CA LYS A 75 5.21 5.36 1.21
C LYS A 75 5.91 4.97 2.51
N TYR A 76 5.22 4.36 3.48
CA TYR A 76 5.88 3.96 4.72
C TYR A 76 6.83 2.76 4.55
N ARG A 77 6.67 1.98 3.48
CA ARG A 77 7.61 0.91 3.12
C ARG A 77 8.87 1.42 2.40
N GLY A 78 8.96 2.73 2.14
CA GLY A 78 10.10 3.33 1.45
C GLY A 78 10.20 2.96 -0.03
N LEU A 79 9.10 2.62 -0.68
CA LEU A 79 9.09 2.17 -2.09
C LEU A 79 8.84 3.29 -3.11
N GLN A 80 8.42 4.47 -2.65
CA GLN A 80 8.10 5.60 -3.55
C GLN A 80 9.30 6.48 -3.87
N GLY A 81 10.39 6.36 -3.12
CA GLY A 81 11.60 7.12 -3.37
C GLY A 81 12.57 6.43 -4.30
N LYS A 82 13.54 7.20 -4.80
CA LYS A 82 14.64 6.71 -5.64
C LYS A 82 15.98 7.07 -5.01
N GLY A 83 17.04 6.41 -5.47
CA GLY A 83 18.41 6.69 -5.05
C GLY A 83 18.86 5.87 -3.84
N HIS A 84 20.04 6.20 -3.32
CA HIS A 84 20.69 5.45 -2.24
C HIS A 84 19.96 5.47 -0.91
N LEU A 85 19.15 6.49 -0.64
CA LEU A 85 18.35 6.58 0.58
C LEU A 85 17.27 5.50 0.68
N TYR A 86 16.88 4.91 -0.44
CA TYR A 86 15.82 3.91 -0.53
C TYR A 86 16.32 2.50 -0.85
N THR A 87 17.63 2.32 -0.98
CA THR A 87 18.22 1.01 -1.33
C THR A 87 17.95 -0.06 -0.27
N LYS A 88 17.86 0.35 1.01
CA LYS A 88 17.56 -0.55 2.13
C LYS A 88 16.13 -1.09 2.13
N ALA A 89 15.25 -0.52 1.32
CA ALA A 89 13.85 -0.89 1.23
C ALA A 89 13.50 -1.71 -0.02
N ARG A 90 14.48 -1.97 -0.91
CA ARG A 90 14.22 -2.65 -2.19
C ARG A 90 14.88 -4.02 -2.26
N PRO A 91 14.12 -5.04 -2.70
CA PRO A 91 12.68 -5.06 -3.05
C PRO A 91 11.77 -4.93 -1.83
N SER A 92 12.28 -5.20 -0.62
CA SER A 92 11.63 -5.00 0.67
C SER A 92 12.70 -4.92 1.76
N ARG A 93 12.35 -4.41 2.92
CA ARG A 93 13.28 -4.33 4.06
C ARG A 93 13.75 -5.72 4.49
N ARG A 94 12.86 -6.70 4.49
CA ARG A 94 13.20 -8.09 4.85
C ARG A 94 14.17 -8.71 3.85
N ALA A 95 13.93 -8.55 2.54
CA ALA A 95 14.81 -9.07 1.51
C ALA A 95 16.21 -8.43 1.58
N THR A 96 16.28 -7.14 1.84
CA THR A 96 17.54 -6.43 2.02
C THR A 96 18.30 -6.91 3.27
N TRP A 97 17.58 -7.08 4.38
CA TRP A 97 18.18 -7.62 5.60
C TRP A 97 18.74 -9.03 5.38
N LYS A 98 17.97 -9.93 4.75
CA LYS A 98 18.43 -11.29 4.42
C LYS A 98 19.68 -11.28 3.55
N ARG A 99 19.70 -10.42 2.52
CA ARG A 99 20.84 -10.29 1.62
C ARG A 99 22.10 -9.82 2.37
N ASN A 100 21.96 -8.88 3.29
CA ASN A 100 23.08 -8.33 4.06
C ASN A 100 23.57 -9.27 5.16
N GLN A 101 22.71 -10.18 5.65
CA GLN A 101 23.06 -11.18 6.65
C GLN A 101 23.65 -12.47 6.04
N ARG A 102 23.60 -12.60 4.74
CA ARG A 102 24.14 -13.79 4.06
C ARG A 102 25.66 -13.84 4.18
N VAL A 103 26.16 -15.00 4.61
CA VAL A 103 27.61 -15.29 4.57
C VAL A 103 28.06 -15.40 3.11
N SER A 104 29.13 -14.72 2.77
CA SER A 104 29.74 -14.77 1.44
C SER A 104 31.21 -15.13 1.58
N LEU A 105 31.63 -16.13 0.84
CA LEU A 105 33.04 -16.52 0.75
C LEU A 105 33.79 -15.73 -0.31
N ARG A 106 33.13 -14.82 -1.03
CA ARG A 106 33.80 -13.92 -1.96
C ARG A 106 34.59 -12.87 -1.19
N ARG A 107 35.78 -12.56 -1.69
CA ARG A 107 36.67 -11.55 -1.12
C ARG A 107 36.04 -10.15 -1.10
N TYR A 108 35.26 -9.82 -2.14
CA TYR A 108 34.52 -8.56 -2.27
C TYR A 108 33.04 -8.86 -2.50
N ARG A 109 32.18 -8.05 -1.88
CA ARG A 109 30.71 -8.14 -2.02
C ARG A 109 30.19 -7.12 -3.03
#